data_2d42d6fc4e0d79a75fa4108a93022315
#
_entry.id   2d42d6fc4e0d79a75fa4108a93022315
#
_cell.length_a   1.000
_cell.length_b   1.000
_cell.length_c   1.000
_cell.angle_alpha   90.00
_cell.angle_beta   90.00
_cell.angle_gamma   90.00
#
_symmetry.space_group_name_H-M   'P 1'
#
loop_
_entity.id
_entity.type
_entity.pdbx_description
1 polymer ?
#
loop_
_entity_poly.entity_id
_entity_poly.type
_entity_poly.pdbx_seq_one_letter_code
_entity_poly.pdbx_strand_id
1 'polypeptide(L)'
;MKAAALFVFSCIIAFAQGRGGAVAGGDAMARGLAVFNQSCATGYCHGLKGVSGGAPRLANRGFDAAYITQVVRSGIAGTGMPAFGTTLERADLAAVVAYVGSLNGIAPAALPNLADRGMPRRQLPPEAAKGRALFFDATRAFGRCSTCHQVDGTGIAVADPIAKVPENVAALRAIASPHMVTATAEGSTFPALVLSKGAVQVKLYDLTTPPPVYRIFASSEVKLGSASNWSHNAAMAAYNDADLESILAYLHAVVNPEKP
;
A
#
# COMPACT_ATOMS: atom_id res chain seq x y z
N MET A 1 78.33 -4.49 -20.06
CA MET A 1 77.33 -4.01 -19.08
C MET A 1 76.10 -3.60 -19.86
N LYS A 2 75.03 -4.44 -19.90
CA LYS A 2 73.80 -4.18 -20.67
C LYS A 2 72.72 -3.79 -19.65
N ALA A 3 72.20 -2.56 -19.75
CA ALA A 3 71.10 -2.09 -18.93
C ALA A 3 69.75 -2.54 -19.57
N ALA A 4 68.96 -3.29 -18.79
CA ALA A 4 67.61 -3.68 -19.19
C ALA A 4 66.62 -2.60 -18.69
N ALA A 5 65.88 -1.96 -19.57
CA ALA A 5 64.81 -1.05 -19.24
C ALA A 5 63.51 -1.84 -19.00
N LEU A 6 62.96 -1.73 -17.80
CA LEU A 6 61.66 -2.29 -17.41
C LEU A 6 60.57 -1.32 -17.83
N PHE A 7 59.72 -1.68 -18.80
CA PHE A 7 58.49 -0.95 -19.14
C PHE A 7 57.36 -1.43 -18.23
N VAL A 8 56.93 -0.57 -17.29
CA VAL A 8 55.71 -0.80 -16.50
C VAL A 8 54.52 -0.34 -17.31
N PHE A 9 53.71 -1.28 -17.74
CA PHE A 9 52.46 -1.02 -18.44
C PHE A 9 51.36 -0.76 -17.40
N SER A 10 51.04 0.52 -17.15
CA SER A 10 49.90 0.89 -16.26
C SER A 10 48.61 0.68 -17.04
N CYS A 11 47.87 -0.35 -16.66
CA CYS A 11 46.54 -0.62 -17.17
C CYS A 11 45.54 0.28 -16.43
N ILE A 12 45.10 1.37 -17.06
CA ILE A 12 44.03 2.24 -16.55
C ILE A 12 42.71 1.54 -16.84
N ILE A 13 42.09 0.95 -15.83
CA ILE A 13 40.73 0.45 -15.92
C ILE A 13 39.77 1.64 -15.82
N ALA A 14 39.26 2.09 -16.97
CA ALA A 14 38.21 3.10 -17.04
C ALA A 14 36.89 2.44 -16.58
N PHE A 15 36.43 2.76 -15.38
CA PHE A 15 35.07 2.47 -14.97
C PHE A 15 34.12 3.34 -15.79
N ALA A 16 33.53 2.76 -16.82
CA ALA A 16 32.41 3.34 -17.51
C ALA A 16 31.19 3.35 -16.56
N GLN A 17 30.90 4.51 -15.99
CA GLN A 17 29.62 4.73 -15.31
C GLN A 17 28.52 4.68 -16.38
N GLY A 18 27.84 3.53 -16.44
CA GLY A 18 26.71 3.33 -17.33
C GLY A 18 25.58 4.30 -16.94
N ARG A 19 25.36 5.32 -17.79
CA ARG A 19 24.12 6.09 -17.82
C ARG A 19 22.96 5.11 -17.98
N GLY A 20 21.93 5.27 -17.12
CA GLY A 20 20.73 4.43 -17.11
C GLY A 20 20.10 4.29 -18.49
N GLY A 21 20.46 3.19 -19.15
CA GLY A 21 19.80 2.73 -20.36
C GLY A 21 18.44 2.13 -19.97
N ALA A 22 17.46 2.30 -20.83
CA ALA A 22 16.15 1.66 -20.71
C ALA A 22 16.33 0.18 -20.39
N VAL A 23 15.79 -0.28 -19.25
CA VAL A 23 15.81 -1.69 -18.83
C VAL A 23 15.18 -2.53 -19.96
N ALA A 24 15.92 -3.52 -20.45
CA ALA A 24 15.44 -4.42 -21.48
C ALA A 24 14.11 -5.07 -21.05
N GLY A 25 13.19 -5.31 -21.98
CA GLY A 25 11.81 -5.73 -21.68
C GLY A 25 11.70 -6.97 -20.78
N GLY A 26 12.73 -7.83 -20.72
CA GLY A 26 12.83 -8.98 -19.82
C GLY A 26 12.98 -8.58 -18.35
N ASP A 27 13.81 -7.59 -18.05
CA ASP A 27 14.04 -7.10 -16.68
C ASP A 27 12.79 -6.38 -16.13
N ALA A 28 12.09 -5.63 -16.99
CA ALA A 28 10.84 -4.96 -16.58
C ALA A 28 9.73 -5.97 -16.25
N MET A 29 9.65 -7.08 -16.99
CA MET A 29 8.66 -8.12 -16.73
C MET A 29 8.98 -8.91 -15.46
N ALA A 30 10.25 -9.26 -15.22
CA ALA A 30 10.69 -9.91 -13.99
C ALA A 30 10.45 -9.02 -12.77
N ARG A 31 10.75 -7.72 -12.88
CA ARG A 31 10.46 -6.71 -11.86
C ARG A 31 8.96 -6.60 -11.60
N GLY A 32 8.13 -6.56 -12.64
CA GLY A 32 6.68 -6.50 -12.54
C GLY A 32 6.09 -7.72 -11.83
N LEU A 33 6.59 -8.91 -12.13
CA LEU A 33 6.22 -10.14 -11.42
C LEU A 33 6.62 -10.08 -9.94
N ALA A 34 7.81 -9.58 -9.61
CA ALA A 34 8.27 -9.45 -8.24
C ALA A 34 7.37 -8.48 -7.45
N VAL A 35 7.07 -7.30 -7.99
CA VAL A 35 6.15 -6.33 -7.37
C VAL A 35 4.75 -6.92 -7.22
N PHE A 36 4.25 -7.62 -8.24
CA PHE A 36 2.96 -8.28 -8.21
C PHE A 36 2.88 -9.31 -7.07
N ASN A 37 3.88 -10.15 -6.93
CA ASN A 37 3.93 -11.17 -5.89
C ASN A 37 3.98 -10.58 -4.48
N GLN A 38 4.66 -9.44 -4.31
CA GLN A 38 4.79 -8.76 -3.01
C GLN A 38 3.53 -7.99 -2.61
N SER A 39 2.84 -7.38 -3.58
CA SER A 39 1.81 -6.38 -3.29
C SER A 39 0.41 -6.77 -3.75
N CYS A 40 0.28 -7.66 -4.73
CA CYS A 40 -0.99 -7.95 -5.39
C CYS A 40 -1.41 -9.42 -5.28
N ALA A 41 -0.45 -10.37 -5.17
CA ALA A 41 -0.68 -11.81 -5.21
C ALA A 41 -1.01 -12.41 -3.84
N THR A 42 -1.25 -11.61 -2.80
CA THR A 42 -1.69 -12.15 -1.51
C THR A 42 -3.00 -12.91 -1.66
N GLY A 43 -3.24 -13.90 -0.80
CA GLY A 43 -4.43 -14.77 -0.89
C GLY A 43 -5.76 -14.00 -0.78
N TYR A 44 -5.75 -12.85 -0.11
CA TYR A 44 -6.91 -11.95 0.01
C TYR A 44 -7.10 -11.03 -1.20
N CYS A 45 -6.05 -10.81 -1.99
CA CYS A 45 -6.08 -9.96 -3.18
C CYS A 45 -6.26 -10.83 -4.43
N HIS A 46 -5.33 -10.78 -5.38
CA HIS A 46 -5.52 -11.40 -6.69
C HIS A 46 -4.93 -12.81 -6.82
N GLY A 47 -4.24 -13.29 -5.78
CA GLY A 47 -3.60 -14.61 -5.76
C GLY A 47 -2.46 -14.75 -6.78
N LEU A 48 -1.86 -15.93 -6.81
CA LEU A 48 -0.76 -16.22 -7.72
C LEU A 48 -1.20 -16.05 -9.18
N LYS A 49 -0.39 -15.34 -9.96
CA LYS A 49 -0.63 -15.04 -11.38
C LYS A 49 -1.98 -14.36 -11.66
N GLY A 50 -2.60 -13.75 -10.64
CA GLY A 50 -3.88 -13.06 -10.79
C GLY A 50 -5.07 -13.98 -11.12
N VAL A 51 -5.03 -15.25 -10.74
CA VAL A 51 -6.08 -16.22 -11.11
C VAL A 51 -6.92 -16.72 -9.94
N SER A 52 -6.42 -16.57 -8.69
CA SER A 52 -7.05 -17.21 -7.54
C SER A 52 -6.80 -16.41 -6.26
N GLY A 53 -7.71 -15.55 -5.87
CA GLY A 53 -7.67 -14.78 -4.62
C GLY A 53 -9.06 -14.35 -4.21
N GLY A 54 -9.17 -13.62 -3.10
CA GLY A 54 -10.44 -13.05 -2.65
C GLY A 54 -10.93 -11.88 -3.51
N ALA A 55 -10.03 -11.22 -4.25
CA ALA A 55 -10.35 -10.17 -5.20
C ALA A 55 -10.62 -10.73 -6.62
N PRO A 56 -11.19 -9.93 -7.53
CA PRO A 56 -11.48 -10.36 -8.89
C PRO A 56 -10.25 -10.91 -9.61
N ARG A 57 -10.43 -11.97 -10.38
CA ARG A 57 -9.43 -12.51 -11.28
C ARG A 57 -8.92 -11.43 -12.24
N LEU A 58 -7.61 -11.36 -12.46
CA LEU A 58 -6.97 -10.41 -13.38
C LEU A 58 -6.61 -11.03 -14.74
N ALA A 59 -6.20 -12.29 -14.76
CA ALA A 59 -5.76 -12.95 -15.99
C ALA A 59 -6.90 -13.24 -16.93
N ASN A 60 -6.69 -13.01 -18.24
CA ASN A 60 -7.64 -13.30 -19.33
C ASN A 60 -9.02 -12.65 -19.13
N ARG A 61 -9.02 -11.38 -18.73
CA ARG A 61 -10.25 -10.59 -18.51
C ARG A 61 -10.55 -9.63 -19.66
N GLY A 62 -9.62 -9.49 -20.61
CA GLY A 62 -9.74 -8.53 -21.70
C GLY A 62 -9.63 -7.06 -21.25
N PHE A 63 -9.00 -6.82 -20.12
CA PHE A 63 -8.75 -5.45 -19.66
C PHE A 63 -7.81 -4.75 -20.64
N ASP A 64 -8.12 -3.49 -20.96
CA ASP A 64 -7.25 -2.65 -21.77
C ASP A 64 -6.15 -1.96 -20.93
N ALA A 65 -5.16 -1.41 -21.62
CA ALA A 65 -4.00 -0.77 -21.01
C ALA A 65 -4.38 0.45 -20.16
N ALA A 66 -5.38 1.23 -20.58
CA ALA A 66 -5.81 2.44 -19.88
C ALA A 66 -6.51 2.08 -18.57
N TYR A 67 -7.40 1.09 -18.60
CA TYR A 67 -8.11 0.59 -17.43
C TYR A 67 -7.13 0.02 -16.38
N ILE A 68 -6.21 -0.88 -16.80
CA ILE A 68 -5.20 -1.43 -15.90
C ILE A 68 -4.37 -0.32 -15.25
N THR A 69 -3.88 0.62 -16.06
CA THR A 69 -3.07 1.75 -15.59
C THR A 69 -3.84 2.59 -14.58
N GLN A 70 -5.08 2.93 -14.88
CA GLN A 70 -5.90 3.76 -14.00
C GLN A 70 -6.19 3.04 -12.68
N VAL A 71 -6.62 1.77 -12.72
CA VAL A 71 -6.95 1.01 -11.50
C VAL A 71 -5.72 0.78 -10.63
N VAL A 72 -4.58 0.42 -11.20
CA VAL A 72 -3.36 0.24 -10.41
C VAL A 72 -2.90 1.56 -9.80
N ARG A 73 -2.99 2.68 -10.54
CA ARG A 73 -2.60 4.00 -10.02
C ARG A 73 -3.53 4.54 -8.95
N SER A 74 -4.84 4.47 -9.19
CA SER A 74 -5.85 5.21 -8.42
C SER A 74 -6.63 4.33 -7.46
N GLY A 75 -6.48 3.00 -7.55
CA GLY A 75 -7.32 2.07 -6.82
C GLY A 75 -8.78 2.10 -7.30
N ILE A 76 -9.66 1.48 -6.53
CA ILE A 76 -11.11 1.52 -6.75
C ILE A 76 -11.75 1.99 -5.45
N ALA A 77 -12.33 3.17 -5.46
CA ALA A 77 -12.97 3.77 -4.28
C ALA A 77 -14.05 2.84 -3.70
N GLY A 78 -14.10 2.74 -2.38
CA GLY A 78 -15.06 1.89 -1.67
C GLY A 78 -14.77 0.38 -1.74
N THR A 79 -13.58 -0.02 -2.21
CA THR A 79 -13.15 -1.42 -2.27
C THR A 79 -11.80 -1.64 -1.59
N GLY A 80 -11.40 -2.91 -1.44
CA GLY A 80 -10.06 -3.28 -0.94
C GLY A 80 -8.92 -3.06 -1.94
N MET A 81 -9.16 -2.52 -3.15
CA MET A 81 -8.12 -2.24 -4.14
C MET A 81 -7.50 -0.86 -3.89
N PRO A 82 -6.29 -0.79 -3.30
CA PRO A 82 -5.67 0.49 -2.96
C PRO A 82 -5.05 1.17 -4.19
N ALA A 83 -4.79 2.47 -4.07
CA ALA A 83 -4.05 3.22 -5.07
C ALA A 83 -2.54 3.00 -4.91
N PHE A 84 -1.87 2.51 -5.93
CA PHE A 84 -0.43 2.28 -5.93
C PHE A 84 0.38 3.41 -6.58
N GLY A 85 -0.27 4.42 -7.13
CA GLY A 85 0.38 5.51 -7.85
C GLY A 85 1.35 6.34 -7.03
N THR A 86 1.15 6.40 -5.72
CA THR A 86 1.99 7.15 -4.77
C THR A 86 2.84 6.23 -3.87
N THR A 87 2.54 4.93 -3.86
CA THR A 87 3.21 3.93 -3.00
C THR A 87 4.40 3.30 -3.69
N LEU A 88 4.21 2.89 -4.95
CA LEU A 88 5.24 2.26 -5.74
C LEU A 88 6.14 3.32 -6.40
N GLU A 89 7.42 2.99 -6.48
CA GLU A 89 8.33 3.74 -7.35
C GLU A 89 7.83 3.67 -8.81
N ARG A 90 8.07 4.72 -9.61
CA ARG A 90 7.55 4.77 -10.99
C ARG A 90 7.93 3.56 -11.84
N ALA A 91 9.17 3.09 -11.68
CA ALA A 91 9.64 1.91 -12.39
C ALA A 91 8.89 0.64 -11.95
N ASP A 92 8.55 0.53 -10.66
CA ASP A 92 7.77 -0.58 -10.11
C ASP A 92 6.32 -0.52 -10.58
N LEU A 93 5.73 0.68 -10.56
CA LEU A 93 4.39 0.92 -11.08
C LEU A 93 4.30 0.56 -12.56
N ALA A 94 5.23 1.03 -13.38
CA ALA A 94 5.29 0.71 -14.80
C ALA A 94 5.47 -0.79 -15.03
N ALA A 95 6.36 -1.42 -14.26
CA ALA A 95 6.65 -2.85 -14.36
C ALA A 95 5.44 -3.71 -13.97
N VAL A 96 4.74 -3.39 -12.87
CA VAL A 96 3.56 -4.17 -12.45
C VAL A 96 2.39 -3.97 -13.41
N VAL A 97 2.19 -2.78 -13.96
CA VAL A 97 1.19 -2.53 -15.01
C VAL A 97 1.51 -3.34 -16.26
N ALA A 98 2.80 -3.41 -16.65
CA ALA A 98 3.25 -4.25 -17.76
C ALA A 98 2.99 -5.73 -17.51
N TYR A 99 3.28 -6.22 -16.30
CA TYR A 99 3.00 -7.60 -15.92
C TYR A 99 1.50 -7.92 -15.97
N VAL A 100 0.63 -7.10 -15.35
CA VAL A 100 -0.83 -7.30 -15.39
C VAL A 100 -1.36 -7.20 -16.82
N GLY A 101 -0.81 -6.29 -17.63
CA GLY A 101 -1.11 -6.19 -19.06
C GLY A 101 -0.80 -7.48 -19.80
N SER A 102 0.34 -8.11 -19.53
CA SER A 102 0.72 -9.39 -20.15
C SER A 102 -0.25 -10.53 -19.79
N LEU A 103 -0.84 -10.52 -18.59
CA LEU A 103 -1.88 -11.46 -18.20
C LEU A 103 -3.17 -11.33 -19.03
N ASN A 104 -3.31 -10.21 -19.75
CA ASN A 104 -4.43 -9.91 -20.67
C ASN A 104 -4.01 -9.85 -22.15
N GLY A 105 -2.81 -10.34 -22.48
CA GLY A 105 -2.33 -10.39 -23.84
C GLY A 105 -1.83 -9.06 -24.40
N ILE A 106 -1.65 -8.03 -23.53
CA ILE A 106 -1.15 -6.73 -23.96
C ILE A 106 0.38 -6.78 -24.00
N ALA A 107 0.95 -6.46 -25.16
CA ALA A 107 2.41 -6.32 -25.28
C ALA A 107 2.91 -5.12 -24.45
N PRO A 108 4.06 -5.21 -23.78
CA PRO A 108 4.60 -4.11 -22.95
C PRO A 108 4.73 -2.78 -23.72
N ALA A 109 5.05 -2.82 -25.01
CA ALA A 109 5.15 -1.65 -25.85
C ALA A 109 3.81 -0.93 -26.11
N ALA A 110 2.69 -1.60 -25.91
CA ALA A 110 1.35 -1.02 -26.06
C ALA A 110 0.85 -0.32 -24.77
N LEU A 111 1.62 -0.39 -23.68
CA LEU A 111 1.28 0.24 -22.42
C LEU A 111 1.77 1.69 -22.38
N PRO A 112 1.03 2.60 -21.70
CA PRO A 112 1.48 3.97 -21.54
C PRO A 112 2.87 4.01 -20.88
N ASN A 113 3.76 4.86 -21.40
CA ASN A 113 5.05 5.10 -20.76
C ASN A 113 4.81 5.86 -19.44
N LEU A 114 4.75 5.11 -18.33
CA LEU A 114 4.54 5.66 -16.99
C LEU A 114 5.82 6.28 -16.41
N ALA A 115 6.98 5.99 -17.00
CA ALA A 115 8.26 6.55 -16.56
C ALA A 115 8.36 8.06 -16.87
N ASP A 116 7.75 8.53 -17.96
CA ASP A 116 7.87 9.91 -18.42
C ASP A 116 6.77 10.86 -17.92
N ARG A 117 5.65 10.35 -17.45
CA ARG A 117 4.57 11.22 -16.93
C ARG A 117 4.78 11.49 -15.46
N GLY A 118 5.74 12.36 -15.16
CA GLY A 118 5.97 12.88 -13.83
C GLY A 118 4.76 13.64 -13.30
N MET A 119 3.93 13.01 -12.46
CA MET A 119 3.34 13.81 -11.40
C MET A 119 4.50 14.18 -10.47
N PRO A 120 4.72 15.47 -10.19
CA PRO A 120 5.74 15.86 -9.22
C PRO A 120 5.45 15.11 -7.93
N ARG A 121 6.39 14.26 -7.51
CA ARG A 121 6.34 13.67 -6.18
C ARG A 121 6.32 14.85 -5.23
N ARG A 122 5.25 15.01 -4.45
CA ARG A 122 5.20 16.07 -3.45
C ARG A 122 6.46 15.94 -2.60
N GLN A 123 7.33 16.95 -2.65
CA GLN A 123 8.50 16.98 -1.79
C GLN A 123 8.00 17.23 -0.36
N LEU A 124 8.04 16.18 0.44
CA LEU A 124 7.72 16.29 1.86
C LEU A 124 8.90 16.89 2.61
N PRO A 125 8.67 17.78 3.58
CA PRO A 125 9.70 18.16 4.54
C PRO A 125 10.32 16.90 5.19
N PRO A 126 11.59 16.95 5.64
CA PRO A 126 12.28 15.77 6.18
C PRO A 126 11.50 15.05 7.27
N GLU A 127 10.87 15.80 8.19
CA GLU A 127 10.06 15.21 9.26
C GLU A 127 8.80 14.53 8.73
N ALA A 128 8.10 15.11 7.77
CA ALA A 128 6.95 14.50 7.11
C ALA A 128 7.35 13.27 6.29
N ALA A 129 8.54 13.26 5.68
CA ALA A 129 9.07 12.10 4.97
C ALA A 129 9.34 10.94 5.93
N LYS A 130 9.91 11.21 7.13
CA LYS A 130 10.07 10.25 8.21
C LYS A 130 8.71 9.73 8.67
N GLY A 131 7.74 10.62 8.90
CA GLY A 131 6.38 10.25 9.29
C GLY A 131 5.68 9.37 8.25
N ARG A 132 5.89 9.63 6.96
CA ARG A 132 5.41 8.77 5.88
C ARG A 132 5.99 7.36 5.99
N ALA A 133 7.30 7.24 6.21
CA ALA A 133 7.94 5.95 6.38
C ALA A 133 7.34 5.15 7.56
N LEU A 134 7.11 5.83 8.70
CA LEU A 134 6.48 5.23 9.88
C LEU A 134 5.01 4.83 9.64
N PHE A 135 4.24 5.68 8.95
CA PHE A 135 2.84 5.41 8.64
C PHE A 135 2.65 4.13 7.80
N PHE A 136 3.61 3.82 6.93
CA PHE A 136 3.61 2.67 6.04
C PHE A 136 4.55 1.54 6.49
N ASP A 137 5.10 1.58 7.69
CA ASP A 137 6.05 0.58 8.18
C ASP A 137 5.41 -0.81 8.30
N ALA A 138 5.71 -1.67 7.35
CA ALA A 138 5.15 -3.02 7.25
C ALA A 138 5.52 -3.93 8.43
N THR A 139 6.54 -3.59 9.21
CA THR A 139 6.98 -4.42 10.35
C THR A 139 6.10 -4.25 11.58
N ARG A 140 5.22 -3.26 11.61
CA ARG A 140 4.41 -2.89 12.78
C ARG A 140 3.02 -3.53 12.83
N ALA A 141 2.69 -4.43 11.95
CA ALA A 141 1.41 -5.17 11.94
C ALA A 141 0.19 -4.22 12.04
N PHE A 142 -0.66 -4.33 13.09
CA PHE A 142 -1.76 -3.38 13.35
C PHE A 142 -1.28 -1.99 13.77
N GLY A 143 -0.06 -1.84 14.27
CA GLY A 143 0.53 -0.52 14.53
C GLY A 143 0.84 0.26 13.25
N ARG A 144 0.88 -0.40 12.08
CA ARG A 144 0.98 0.29 10.80
C ARG A 144 -0.33 1.00 10.45
N CYS A 145 -0.34 2.32 10.48
CA CYS A 145 -1.54 3.13 10.25
C CYS A 145 -2.21 2.81 8.91
N SER A 146 -1.42 2.56 7.86
CA SER A 146 -1.89 2.21 6.52
C SER A 146 -2.56 0.83 6.41
N THR A 147 -2.58 0.03 7.48
CA THR A 147 -3.35 -1.22 7.54
C THR A 147 -4.86 -0.96 7.58
N CYS A 148 -5.27 0.20 8.11
CA CYS A 148 -6.66 0.61 8.24
C CYS A 148 -6.97 1.93 7.52
N HIS A 149 -5.99 2.81 7.35
CA HIS A 149 -6.19 4.14 6.76
C HIS A 149 -5.56 4.25 5.39
N GLN A 150 -6.34 4.77 4.45
CA GLN A 150 -5.85 5.23 3.16
C GLN A 150 -5.55 6.74 3.25
N VAL A 151 -4.32 7.13 2.87
CA VAL A 151 -3.89 8.52 2.82
C VAL A 151 -3.13 8.75 1.53
N ASP A 152 -3.43 9.84 0.82
CA ASP A 152 -2.81 10.19 -0.46
C ASP A 152 -2.86 9.03 -1.47
N GLY A 153 -4.00 8.36 -1.53
CA GLY A 153 -4.24 7.21 -2.40
C GLY A 153 -3.53 5.91 -2.00
N THR A 154 -2.87 5.89 -0.84
CA THR A 154 -2.04 4.78 -0.35
C THR A 154 -2.58 4.22 0.97
N GLY A 155 -2.49 2.90 1.16
CA GLY A 155 -3.01 2.20 2.34
C GLY A 155 -4.33 1.50 2.06
N ILE A 156 -4.92 0.88 3.08
CA ILE A 156 -6.16 0.12 2.97
C ILE A 156 -7.30 0.96 3.55
N ALA A 157 -8.35 1.19 2.77
CA ALA A 157 -9.53 1.95 3.21
C ALA A 157 -10.46 1.05 4.05
N VAL A 158 -10.01 0.66 5.23
CA VAL A 158 -10.80 -0.09 6.23
C VAL A 158 -11.58 0.90 7.09
N ALA A 159 -10.91 1.91 7.60
CA ALA A 159 -11.52 2.99 8.37
C ALA A 159 -11.94 4.16 7.45
N ASP A 160 -12.79 5.02 7.98
CA ASP A 160 -13.18 6.25 7.28
C ASP A 160 -11.97 7.09 6.87
N PRO A 161 -12.07 7.86 5.78
CA PRO A 161 -11.03 8.78 5.36
C PRO A 161 -10.66 9.76 6.50
N ILE A 162 -9.37 10.03 6.64
CA ILE A 162 -8.88 11.03 7.61
C ILE A 162 -9.27 12.42 7.10
N ALA A 163 -10.40 12.93 7.59
CA ALA A 163 -10.89 14.26 7.21
C ALA A 163 -10.27 15.39 8.04
N LYS A 164 -9.84 15.09 9.27
CA LYS A 164 -9.21 16.03 10.19
C LYS A 164 -7.99 15.38 10.85
N VAL A 165 -6.87 16.05 10.76
CA VAL A 165 -5.63 15.62 11.42
C VAL A 165 -5.62 16.16 12.85
N PRO A 166 -5.31 15.36 13.89
CA PRO A 166 -5.12 15.83 15.26
C PRO A 166 -4.00 16.85 15.35
N GLU A 167 -4.17 17.83 16.23
CA GLU A 167 -3.21 18.94 16.38
C GLU A 167 -1.90 18.51 17.07
N ASN A 168 -1.95 17.47 17.90
CA ASN A 168 -0.81 17.01 18.67
C ASN A 168 -0.94 15.52 19.04
N VAL A 169 0.13 14.96 19.60
CA VAL A 169 0.20 13.55 19.99
C VAL A 169 -0.85 13.19 21.04
N ALA A 170 -1.13 14.06 21.99
CA ALA A 170 -2.15 13.79 23.01
C ALA A 170 -3.54 13.65 22.40
N ALA A 171 -3.90 14.55 21.47
CA ALA A 171 -5.14 14.48 20.72
C ALA A 171 -5.19 13.22 19.81
N LEU A 172 -4.07 12.84 19.21
CA LEU A 172 -3.96 11.62 18.41
C LEU A 172 -4.21 10.36 19.27
N ARG A 173 -3.60 10.29 20.46
CA ARG A 173 -3.81 9.17 21.39
C ARG A 173 -5.22 9.09 21.96
N ALA A 174 -5.91 10.22 22.02
CA ALA A 174 -7.28 10.34 22.57
C ALA A 174 -8.38 10.04 21.55
N ILE A 175 -8.04 9.70 20.30
CA ILE A 175 -9.03 9.41 19.25
C ILE A 175 -9.91 8.23 19.70
N ALA A 176 -11.21 8.49 19.75
CA ALA A 176 -12.22 7.46 20.03
C ALA A 176 -12.43 6.55 18.80
N SER A 177 -12.81 5.31 19.05
CA SER A 177 -13.10 4.29 18.03
C SER A 177 -14.54 3.75 18.21
N PRO A 178 -15.56 4.58 17.94
CA PRO A 178 -16.95 4.28 18.34
C PRO A 178 -17.56 3.09 17.57
N HIS A 179 -17.02 2.76 16.39
CA HIS A 179 -17.52 1.64 15.57
C HIS A 179 -16.80 0.31 15.85
N MET A 180 -15.89 0.30 16.80
CA MET A 180 -15.19 -0.91 17.23
C MET A 180 -15.99 -1.65 18.28
N VAL A 181 -16.35 -2.88 17.98
CA VAL A 181 -17.14 -3.76 18.86
C VAL A 181 -16.46 -5.12 19.00
N THR A 182 -16.94 -5.90 19.95
CA THR A 182 -16.65 -7.34 19.99
C THR A 182 -17.73 -8.06 19.20
N ALA A 183 -17.36 -8.82 18.19
CA ALA A 183 -18.26 -9.69 17.43
C ALA A 183 -18.08 -11.15 17.87
N THR A 184 -19.19 -11.90 17.93
CA THR A 184 -19.17 -13.36 18.14
C THR A 184 -19.91 -14.01 16.99
N ALA A 185 -19.21 -14.84 16.24
CA ALA A 185 -19.75 -15.61 15.13
C ALA A 185 -18.95 -16.91 14.94
N GLU A 186 -19.57 -17.96 14.41
CA GLU A 186 -18.91 -19.24 14.12
C GLU A 186 -18.14 -19.83 15.32
N GLY A 187 -18.65 -19.64 16.54
CA GLY A 187 -18.02 -20.10 17.77
C GLY A 187 -16.80 -19.29 18.24
N SER A 188 -16.43 -18.23 17.54
CA SER A 188 -15.30 -17.37 17.86
C SER A 188 -15.74 -15.96 18.26
N THR A 189 -14.94 -15.33 19.13
CA THR A 189 -15.14 -13.95 19.56
C THR A 189 -13.93 -13.12 19.14
N PHE A 190 -14.15 -12.01 18.45
CA PHE A 190 -13.08 -11.20 17.86
C PHE A 190 -13.41 -9.70 17.86
N PRO A 191 -12.40 -8.82 17.84
CA PRO A 191 -12.59 -7.38 17.66
C PRO A 191 -13.03 -7.11 16.22
N ALA A 192 -14.04 -6.26 16.05
CA ALA A 192 -14.61 -5.96 14.74
C ALA A 192 -14.89 -4.47 14.54
N LEU A 193 -14.63 -3.98 13.34
CA LEU A 193 -15.11 -2.69 12.85
C LEU A 193 -16.39 -2.91 12.05
N VAL A 194 -17.52 -2.45 12.56
CA VAL A 194 -18.82 -2.61 11.90
C VAL A 194 -18.99 -1.54 10.85
N LEU A 195 -19.20 -1.96 9.60
CA LEU A 195 -19.47 -1.08 8.47
C LEU A 195 -20.98 -0.84 8.30
N SER A 196 -21.77 -1.91 8.45
CA SER A 196 -23.23 -1.80 8.39
C SER A 196 -23.88 -2.94 9.14
N LYS A 197 -25.02 -2.62 9.79
CA LYS A 197 -25.90 -3.57 10.46
C LYS A 197 -27.31 -3.42 9.87
N GLY A 198 -27.71 -4.40 9.08
CA GLY A 198 -29.05 -4.47 8.49
C GLY A 198 -29.89 -5.58 9.11
N ALA A 199 -31.17 -5.67 8.70
CA ALA A 199 -32.06 -6.74 9.17
C ALA A 199 -31.65 -8.13 8.66
N VAL A 200 -31.02 -8.20 7.49
CA VAL A 200 -30.66 -9.47 6.83
C VAL A 200 -29.18 -9.81 7.05
N GLN A 201 -28.31 -8.82 6.99
CA GLN A 201 -26.86 -9.04 7.05
C GLN A 201 -26.13 -7.96 7.84
N VAL A 202 -25.00 -8.37 8.41
CA VAL A 202 -23.98 -7.49 9.02
C VAL A 202 -22.73 -7.56 8.21
N LYS A 203 -22.15 -6.39 7.88
CA LYS A 203 -20.86 -6.24 7.20
C LYS A 203 -19.86 -5.64 8.18
N LEU A 204 -18.72 -6.27 8.31
CA LEU A 204 -17.69 -5.83 9.25
C LEU A 204 -16.29 -6.21 8.74
N TYR A 205 -15.29 -5.60 9.34
CA TYR A 205 -13.92 -6.09 9.29
C TYR A 205 -13.58 -6.82 10.58
N ASP A 206 -13.08 -8.05 10.45
CA ASP A 206 -12.47 -8.82 11.53
C ASP A 206 -11.04 -8.30 11.75
N LEU A 207 -10.73 -7.86 12.96
CA LEU A 207 -9.46 -7.27 13.33
C LEU A 207 -8.53 -8.25 14.08
N THR A 208 -8.77 -9.55 13.97
CA THR A 208 -7.92 -10.57 14.63
C THR A 208 -6.51 -10.57 14.05
N THR A 209 -6.38 -10.41 12.75
CA THR A 209 -5.10 -10.45 12.04
C THR A 209 -4.94 -9.25 11.09
N PRO A 210 -3.72 -8.67 10.96
CA PRO A 210 -3.44 -7.65 9.97
C PRO A 210 -3.13 -8.30 8.58
N PRO A 211 -3.64 -7.76 7.46
CA PRO A 211 -4.67 -6.71 7.41
C PRO A 211 -6.05 -7.21 7.86
N PRO A 212 -6.96 -6.29 8.28
CA PRO A 212 -8.34 -6.64 8.62
C PRO A 212 -9.06 -7.41 7.53
N VAL A 213 -9.84 -8.43 7.93
CA VAL A 213 -10.55 -9.30 6.97
C VAL A 213 -11.99 -8.86 6.85
N TYR A 214 -12.43 -8.50 5.64
CA TYR A 214 -13.82 -8.18 5.38
C TYR A 214 -14.70 -9.43 5.45
N ARG A 215 -15.76 -9.37 6.26
CA ARG A 215 -16.71 -10.48 6.47
C ARG A 215 -18.14 -9.99 6.37
N ILE A 216 -19.00 -10.88 5.88
CA ILE A 216 -20.44 -10.69 5.82
C ILE A 216 -21.09 -11.89 6.53
N PHE A 217 -21.93 -11.61 7.51
CA PHE A 217 -22.70 -12.61 8.23
C PHE A 217 -24.20 -12.37 8.04
N ALA A 218 -25.00 -13.42 8.09
CA ALA A 218 -26.42 -13.25 8.32
C ALA A 218 -26.63 -12.62 9.72
N SER A 219 -27.60 -11.72 9.85
CA SER A 219 -27.81 -11.02 11.12
C SER A 219 -28.17 -11.92 12.28
N SER A 220 -28.68 -13.13 11.99
CA SER A 220 -28.94 -14.21 12.97
C SER A 220 -27.69 -14.97 13.42
N GLU A 221 -26.57 -14.88 12.65
CA GLU A 221 -25.35 -15.67 12.87
C GLU A 221 -24.24 -14.91 13.59
N VAL A 222 -24.41 -13.59 13.78
CA VAL A 222 -23.43 -12.76 14.45
C VAL A 222 -24.05 -11.96 15.59
N LYS A 223 -23.41 -11.99 16.75
CA LYS A 223 -23.74 -11.15 17.91
C LYS A 223 -22.71 -10.03 18.02
N LEU A 224 -23.18 -8.79 18.12
CA LEU A 224 -22.34 -7.61 18.29
C LEU A 224 -22.46 -7.14 19.75
N GLY A 225 -21.33 -7.09 20.44
CA GLY A 225 -21.22 -6.50 21.78
C GLY A 225 -21.17 -4.97 21.73
N SER A 226 -21.21 -4.33 22.90
CA SER A 226 -21.25 -2.87 23.03
C SER A 226 -19.88 -2.19 22.96
N ALA A 227 -18.79 -2.93 23.13
CA ALA A 227 -17.42 -2.40 23.17
C ALA A 227 -16.42 -3.45 22.67
N SER A 228 -15.23 -2.98 22.33
CA SER A 228 -14.08 -3.81 21.96
C SER A 228 -12.87 -3.43 22.82
N ASN A 229 -11.99 -4.40 23.05
CA ASN A 229 -10.68 -4.16 23.66
C ASN A 229 -9.70 -3.46 22.70
N TRP A 230 -10.05 -3.33 21.43
CA TRP A 230 -9.25 -2.62 20.45
C TRP A 230 -9.37 -1.10 20.64
N SER A 231 -8.27 -0.39 20.57
CA SER A 231 -8.25 1.07 20.60
C SER A 231 -7.10 1.62 19.78
N HIS A 232 -7.23 2.85 19.27
CA HIS A 232 -6.15 3.55 18.60
C HIS A 232 -4.90 3.65 19.48
N ASN A 233 -5.06 3.99 20.75
CA ASN A 233 -3.93 4.11 21.65
C ASN A 233 -3.16 2.79 21.80
N ALA A 234 -3.86 1.65 21.90
CA ALA A 234 -3.23 0.34 21.93
C ALA A 234 -2.49 0.02 20.61
N ALA A 235 -3.08 0.34 19.47
CA ALA A 235 -2.43 0.15 18.17
C ALA A 235 -1.17 1.01 18.01
N MET A 236 -1.13 2.18 18.63
CA MET A 236 0.01 3.10 18.62
C MET A 236 1.05 2.84 19.71
N ALA A 237 0.91 1.82 20.55
CA ALA A 237 1.82 1.55 21.68
C ALA A 237 3.28 1.31 21.24
N ALA A 238 3.51 0.88 20.00
CA ALA A 238 4.84 0.67 19.45
C ALA A 238 5.56 1.96 18.98
N TYR A 239 4.90 3.13 19.06
CA TYR A 239 5.45 4.42 18.68
C TYR A 239 5.76 5.27 19.91
N ASN A 240 6.94 5.88 19.94
CA ASN A 240 7.22 6.97 20.87
C ASN A 240 6.58 8.27 20.36
N ASP A 241 6.59 9.32 21.21
CA ASP A 241 5.93 10.59 20.88
C ASP A 241 6.60 11.29 19.67
N ALA A 242 7.92 11.21 19.53
CA ALA A 242 8.63 11.77 18.37
C ALA A 242 8.27 11.06 17.05
N ASP A 243 8.01 9.76 17.07
CA ASP A 243 7.49 9.03 15.92
C ASP A 243 6.09 9.50 15.54
N LEU A 244 5.22 9.69 16.54
CA LEU A 244 3.86 10.18 16.33
C LEU A 244 3.82 11.63 15.85
N GLU A 245 4.73 12.50 16.32
CA GLU A 245 4.92 13.86 15.80
C GLU A 245 5.30 13.83 14.32
N SER A 246 6.22 12.94 13.93
CA SER A 246 6.60 12.75 12.52
C SER A 246 5.40 12.30 11.68
N ILE A 247 4.59 11.35 12.19
CA ILE A 247 3.37 10.88 11.52
C ILE A 247 2.37 12.03 11.36
N LEU A 248 2.16 12.86 12.40
CA LEU A 248 1.30 14.04 12.32
C LEU A 248 1.81 15.04 11.28
N ALA A 249 3.12 15.30 11.24
CA ALA A 249 3.72 16.16 10.21
C ALA A 249 3.43 15.63 8.79
N TYR A 250 3.51 14.31 8.59
CA TYR A 250 3.12 13.72 7.32
C TYR A 250 1.64 13.92 7.01
N LEU A 251 0.75 13.62 7.96
CA LEU A 251 -0.69 13.75 7.75
C LEU A 251 -1.10 15.20 7.47
N HIS A 252 -0.56 16.18 8.19
CA HIS A 252 -0.80 17.60 7.90
C HIS A 252 -0.34 17.98 6.49
N ALA A 253 0.81 17.49 6.06
CA ALA A 253 1.34 17.81 4.74
C ALA A 253 0.49 17.24 3.59
N VAL A 254 -0.28 16.14 3.81
CA VAL A 254 -0.99 15.45 2.72
C VAL A 254 -2.51 15.55 2.80
N VAL A 255 -3.08 15.64 4.01
CA VAL A 255 -4.55 15.73 4.22
C VAL A 255 -5.04 17.18 4.11
N ASN A 256 -4.29 18.11 4.71
CA ASN A 256 -4.58 19.55 4.68
C ASN A 256 -3.41 20.28 4.00
N PRO A 257 -3.17 20.10 2.70
CA PRO A 257 -2.13 20.88 2.05
C PRO A 257 -2.53 22.34 2.12
N GLU A 258 -1.74 23.15 2.83
CA GLU A 258 -1.85 24.60 2.73
C GLU A 258 -1.80 24.94 1.24
N LYS A 259 -2.80 25.68 0.78
CA LYS A 259 -2.88 26.12 -0.61
C LYS A 259 -1.69 27.07 -0.82
N PRO A 260 -0.82 26.85 -1.84
CA PRO A 260 0.33 27.72 -2.09
C PRO A 260 -0.11 29.14 -2.40
#